data_2d5e3c64ccb56825a8b155557f9bb402
#
_entry.id   2d5e3c64ccb56825a8b155557f9bb402
#
_cell.length_a   1.000
_cell.length_b   1.000
_cell.length_c   1.000
_cell.angle_alpha   90.00
_cell.angle_beta   90.00
_cell.angle_gamma   90.00
#
_symmetry.space_group_name_H-M   'P 1'
#
loop_
_entity.id
_entity.type
_entity.pdbx_description
1 polymer ?
#
loop_
_entity_poly.entity_id
_entity_poly.type
_entity_poly.pdbx_seq_one_letter_code
_entity_poly.pdbx_strand_id
1 'polypeptide(L)'
;MKSQPNFPVAWFCLAFSLVAMTAPAQSEKLLDQWIAAQTNLLTWSADVVETRTLKTLSQPLVSTGKVWVAMPNQFRWELGQPAQTIALRQQDQLLIIYPRFKRAEKYPLNDKQPGPWHDALALLDASFPRNRADMDSHFRLLSVIQTNAVVQVKLQPRSQAARRFMSEISVTVHTNDFSPASTELKFSDGSSMRNDFTNGIINPSLKASLFEPSFDTNFTVVEPLRQ
;
A
#
# COMPACT_ATOMS: atom_id res chain seq x y z
N MET A 1 21.26 -59.41 -48.50
CA MET A 1 20.69 -58.08 -48.57
C MET A 1 19.94 -57.88 -47.28
N LYS A 2 20.50 -57.10 -46.31
CA LYS A 2 19.88 -56.82 -45.05
C LYS A 2 19.47 -55.32 -45.06
N SER A 3 18.18 -55.04 -44.99
CA SER A 3 17.61 -53.70 -44.87
C SER A 3 17.72 -53.21 -43.42
N GLN A 4 18.31 -52.06 -43.24
CA GLN A 4 18.33 -51.39 -41.97
C GLN A 4 17.08 -50.48 -41.83
N PRO A 5 16.45 -50.33 -40.61
CA PRO A 5 15.36 -49.42 -40.41
C PRO A 5 15.88 -48.03 -40.03
N ASN A 6 15.38 -47.02 -40.72
CA ASN A 6 15.57 -45.60 -40.40
C ASN A 6 14.72 -45.22 -39.16
N PHE A 7 15.37 -44.72 -38.11
CA PHE A 7 14.72 -44.06 -36.99
C PHE A 7 14.65 -42.54 -37.24
N PRO A 8 13.49 -41.87 -37.07
CA PRO A 8 13.41 -40.41 -37.13
C PRO A 8 13.92 -39.83 -35.83
N VAL A 9 14.90 -38.93 -35.94
CA VAL A 9 15.40 -38.11 -34.83
C VAL A 9 14.35 -37.03 -34.51
N ALA A 10 13.61 -37.23 -33.42
CA ALA A 10 12.71 -36.21 -32.89
C ALA A 10 13.55 -35.11 -32.21
N TRP A 11 13.56 -33.92 -32.79
CA TRP A 11 14.12 -32.72 -32.16
C TRP A 11 13.15 -32.23 -31.07
N PHE A 12 13.53 -32.46 -29.83
CA PHE A 12 12.87 -31.88 -28.67
C PHE A 12 13.37 -30.44 -28.53
N CYS A 13 12.59 -29.46 -29.01
CA CYS A 13 12.81 -28.05 -28.69
C CYS A 13 12.45 -27.80 -27.22
N LEU A 14 13.46 -27.81 -26.35
CA LEU A 14 13.32 -27.32 -24.97
C LEU A 14 13.13 -25.78 -25.03
N ALA A 15 11.89 -25.33 -24.88
CA ALA A 15 11.61 -23.92 -24.67
C ALA A 15 12.10 -23.54 -23.26
N PHE A 16 13.30 -22.95 -23.19
CA PHE A 16 13.85 -22.37 -21.98
C PHE A 16 13.06 -21.06 -21.70
N SER A 17 12.10 -21.12 -20.80
CA SER A 17 11.45 -19.90 -20.26
C SER A 17 12.51 -19.11 -19.50
N LEU A 18 13.06 -18.07 -20.12
CA LEU A 18 13.90 -17.08 -19.45
C LEU A 18 13.03 -16.34 -18.43
N VAL A 19 13.06 -16.78 -17.18
CA VAL A 19 12.68 -15.93 -16.05
C VAL A 19 13.76 -14.86 -15.97
N ALA A 20 13.43 -13.64 -16.39
CA ALA A 20 14.31 -12.49 -16.29
C ALA A 20 14.54 -12.18 -14.80
N MET A 21 15.59 -12.76 -14.21
CA MET A 21 16.14 -12.30 -12.93
C MET A 21 16.74 -10.92 -13.20
N THR A 22 16.06 -9.87 -12.75
CA THR A 22 16.64 -8.51 -12.76
C THR A 22 17.92 -8.52 -11.95
N ALA A 23 19.03 -8.11 -12.57
CA ALA A 23 20.31 -8.03 -11.88
C ALA A 23 20.20 -7.10 -10.66
N PRO A 24 20.90 -7.35 -9.54
CA PRO A 24 20.79 -6.54 -8.31
C PRO A 24 20.96 -5.04 -8.56
N ALA A 25 21.88 -4.65 -9.48
CA ALA A 25 22.11 -3.26 -9.85
C ALA A 25 20.89 -2.58 -10.50
N GLN A 26 20.08 -3.29 -11.27
CA GLN A 26 18.86 -2.75 -11.89
C GLN A 26 17.76 -2.54 -10.84
N SER A 27 17.62 -3.46 -9.89
CA SER A 27 16.67 -3.34 -8.78
C SER A 27 16.96 -2.14 -7.89
N GLU A 28 18.25 -1.91 -7.57
CA GLU A 28 18.68 -0.73 -6.80
C GLU A 28 18.37 0.57 -7.55
N LYS A 29 18.68 0.63 -8.85
CA LYS A 29 18.40 1.79 -9.68
C LYS A 29 16.89 2.12 -9.71
N LEU A 30 16.04 1.13 -9.87
CA LEU A 30 14.58 1.32 -9.87
C LEU A 30 14.07 1.84 -8.54
N LEU A 31 14.60 1.31 -7.44
CA LEU A 31 14.27 1.76 -6.10
C LEU A 31 14.66 3.22 -5.88
N ASP A 32 15.90 3.60 -6.27
CA ASP A 32 16.38 4.97 -6.14
C ASP A 32 15.58 5.94 -7.01
N GLN A 33 15.18 5.55 -8.21
CA GLN A 33 14.32 6.35 -9.09
C GLN A 33 12.93 6.56 -8.47
N TRP A 34 12.34 5.51 -7.89
CA TRP A 34 11.08 5.64 -7.20
C TRP A 34 11.17 6.60 -6.00
N ILE A 35 12.18 6.43 -5.14
CA ILE A 35 12.40 7.32 -3.99
C ILE A 35 12.63 8.77 -4.46
N ALA A 36 13.43 8.97 -5.50
CA ALA A 36 13.67 10.30 -6.05
C ALA A 36 12.38 10.96 -6.58
N ALA A 37 11.49 10.19 -7.21
CA ALA A 37 10.21 10.70 -7.68
C ALA A 37 9.31 11.20 -6.54
N GLN A 38 9.42 10.61 -5.34
CA GLN A 38 8.64 11.03 -4.17
C GLN A 38 9.05 12.40 -3.61
N THR A 39 10.27 12.88 -3.89
CA THR A 39 10.73 14.20 -3.39
C THR A 39 9.94 15.38 -3.96
N ASN A 40 9.35 15.22 -5.15
CA ASN A 40 8.55 16.23 -5.83
C ASN A 40 7.04 16.03 -5.64
N LEU A 41 6.64 15.00 -4.91
CA LEU A 41 5.25 14.71 -4.61
C LEU A 41 4.80 15.56 -3.42
N LEU A 42 3.99 16.58 -3.69
CA LEU A 42 3.40 17.43 -2.65
C LEU A 42 2.00 16.94 -2.27
N THR A 43 1.21 16.57 -3.27
CA THR A 43 -0.14 16.04 -3.08
C THR A 43 -0.41 14.90 -4.05
N TRP A 44 -1.31 14.00 -3.68
CA TRP A 44 -1.77 12.91 -4.54
C TRP A 44 -3.22 12.59 -4.24
N SER A 45 -3.98 12.20 -5.27
CA SER A 45 -5.34 11.70 -5.11
C SER A 45 -5.63 10.57 -6.08
N ALA A 46 -6.49 9.64 -5.68
CA ALA A 46 -6.95 8.55 -6.56
C ALA A 46 -8.30 8.01 -6.10
N ASP A 47 -8.97 7.30 -7.00
CA ASP A 47 -10.01 6.37 -6.63
C ASP A 47 -9.36 5.08 -6.11
N VAL A 48 -9.98 4.41 -5.14
CA VAL A 48 -9.45 3.19 -4.53
C VAL A 48 -10.50 2.08 -4.51
N VAL A 49 -10.04 0.87 -4.78
CA VAL A 49 -10.78 -0.37 -4.52
C VAL A 49 -9.99 -1.13 -3.46
N GLU A 50 -10.53 -1.21 -2.25
CA GLU A 50 -9.98 -2.01 -1.17
C GLU A 50 -10.57 -3.41 -1.19
N THR A 51 -9.73 -4.43 -1.22
CA THR A 51 -10.09 -5.84 -1.12
C THR A 51 -9.46 -6.44 0.13
N ARG A 52 -10.29 -6.89 1.07
CA ARG A 52 -9.85 -7.60 2.29
C ARG A 52 -10.17 -9.08 2.18
N THR A 53 -9.13 -9.90 2.17
CA THR A 53 -9.25 -11.35 2.23
C THR A 53 -9.00 -11.79 3.67
N LEU A 54 -10.06 -12.23 4.36
CA LEU A 54 -9.98 -12.72 5.73
C LEU A 54 -9.98 -14.24 5.73
N LYS A 55 -9.09 -14.86 6.51
CA LYS A 55 -8.98 -16.32 6.60
C LYS A 55 -10.31 -17.00 7.02
N THR A 56 -11.14 -16.28 7.75
CA THR A 56 -12.44 -16.77 8.26
C THR A 56 -13.60 -16.62 7.29
N LEU A 57 -13.43 -15.91 6.17
CA LEU A 57 -14.46 -15.67 5.19
C LEU A 57 -14.15 -16.41 3.89
N SER A 58 -15.18 -16.99 3.28
CA SER A 58 -15.08 -17.68 1.99
C SER A 58 -14.96 -16.73 0.80
N GLN A 59 -15.36 -15.46 0.97
CA GLN A 59 -15.27 -14.43 -0.06
C GLN A 59 -14.62 -13.17 0.50
N PRO A 60 -13.82 -12.44 -0.32
CA PRO A 60 -13.24 -11.18 0.10
C PRO A 60 -14.30 -10.10 0.29
N LEU A 61 -14.03 -9.18 1.20
CA LEU A 61 -14.78 -7.95 1.36
C LEU A 61 -14.21 -6.90 0.41
N VAL A 62 -15.05 -6.30 -0.41
CA VAL A 62 -14.65 -5.28 -1.37
C VAL A 62 -15.34 -3.96 -1.04
N SER A 63 -14.57 -2.88 -0.98
CA SER A 63 -15.06 -1.52 -0.76
C SER A 63 -14.42 -0.58 -1.78
N THR A 64 -15.20 0.34 -2.33
CA THR A 64 -14.71 1.40 -3.20
C THR A 64 -14.65 2.72 -2.45
N GLY A 65 -13.77 3.63 -2.89
CA GLY A 65 -13.64 4.90 -2.22
C GLY A 65 -12.67 5.85 -2.91
N LYS A 66 -12.17 6.81 -2.15
CA LYS A 66 -11.20 7.81 -2.60
C LYS A 66 -10.13 8.05 -1.56
N VAL A 67 -8.95 8.40 -2.04
CA VAL A 67 -7.82 8.78 -1.20
C VAL A 67 -7.25 10.12 -1.65
N TRP A 68 -6.87 10.94 -0.69
CA TRP A 68 -6.14 12.19 -0.86
C TRP A 68 -4.99 12.23 0.14
N VAL A 69 -3.83 12.59 -0.35
CA VAL A 69 -2.60 12.70 0.45
C VAL A 69 -2.02 14.10 0.24
N ALA A 70 -1.61 14.74 1.32
CA ALA A 70 -0.81 15.95 1.29
C ALA A 70 0.41 15.77 2.20
N MET A 71 1.59 15.84 1.56
CA MET A 71 2.85 15.63 2.26
C MET A 71 3.13 16.80 3.24
N PRO A 72 3.80 16.51 4.35
CA PRO A 72 4.33 15.21 4.74
C PRO A 72 3.40 14.32 5.56
N ASN A 73 2.32 14.84 6.14
CA ASN A 73 1.64 14.16 7.25
C ASN A 73 0.11 14.24 7.21
N GLN A 74 -0.49 14.52 6.07
CA GLN A 74 -1.94 14.59 5.95
C GLN A 74 -2.44 13.57 4.94
N PHE A 75 -3.49 12.87 5.29
CA PHE A 75 -4.28 12.09 4.34
C PHE A 75 -5.75 12.06 4.77
N ARG A 76 -6.58 11.84 3.75
CA ARG A 76 -7.99 11.46 3.90
C ARG A 76 -8.25 10.24 3.04
N TRP A 77 -8.81 9.22 3.64
CA TRP A 77 -9.15 7.96 2.99
C TRP A 77 -10.61 7.67 3.27
N GLU A 78 -11.42 7.64 2.24
CA GLU A 78 -12.86 7.37 2.34
C GLU A 78 -13.19 6.02 1.71
N LEU A 79 -13.99 5.21 2.39
CA LEU A 79 -14.54 3.96 1.87
C LEU A 79 -16.06 3.98 1.95
N GLY A 80 -16.70 3.54 0.86
CA GLY A 80 -18.15 3.54 0.66
C GLY A 80 -18.66 4.77 -0.08
N GLN A 81 -19.85 4.65 -0.68
CA GLN A 81 -20.57 5.75 -1.34
C GLN A 81 -22.06 5.69 -0.92
N PRO A 82 -22.52 6.63 -0.03
CA PRO A 82 -21.73 7.65 0.66
C PRO A 82 -20.67 7.03 1.60
N ALA A 83 -19.67 7.82 1.98
CA ALA A 83 -18.57 7.35 2.83
C ALA A 83 -19.08 6.70 4.12
N GLN A 84 -18.73 5.44 4.33
CA GLN A 84 -19.09 4.67 5.54
C GLN A 84 -17.98 4.71 6.59
N THR A 85 -16.73 4.78 6.11
CA THR A 85 -15.55 4.93 6.95
C THR A 85 -14.66 6.01 6.35
N ILE A 86 -14.16 6.90 7.19
CA ILE A 86 -13.20 7.93 6.81
C ILE A 86 -12.02 7.82 7.76
N ALA A 87 -10.83 7.53 7.24
CA ALA A 87 -9.59 7.69 7.97
C ALA A 87 -8.99 9.04 7.63
N LEU A 88 -8.74 9.86 8.64
CA LEU A 88 -8.24 11.22 8.49
C LEU A 88 -7.02 11.42 9.39
N ARG A 89 -5.84 11.63 8.78
CA ARG A 89 -4.61 11.95 9.49
C ARG A 89 -4.39 13.45 9.48
N GLN A 90 -4.19 13.98 10.66
CA GLN A 90 -3.73 15.33 10.89
C GLN A 90 -2.48 15.23 11.77
N GLN A 91 -1.44 15.97 11.46
CA GLN A 91 -0.16 16.02 12.19
C GLN A 91 0.06 14.94 13.28
N ASP A 92 -0.53 15.11 14.46
CA ASP A 92 -0.29 14.28 15.65
C ASP A 92 -1.40 13.29 15.96
N GLN A 93 -2.41 13.15 15.10
CA GLN A 93 -3.56 12.30 15.36
C GLN A 93 -4.12 11.65 14.11
N LEU A 94 -4.67 10.46 14.28
CA LEU A 94 -5.52 9.79 13.31
C LEU A 94 -6.95 9.74 13.84
N LEU A 95 -7.89 10.12 13.01
CA LEU A 95 -9.33 9.98 13.26
C LEU A 95 -9.88 8.90 12.35
N ILE A 96 -10.58 7.93 12.92
CA ILE A 96 -11.41 6.99 12.18
C ILE A 96 -12.87 7.38 12.41
N ILE A 97 -13.52 7.85 11.36
CA ILE A 97 -14.86 8.43 11.43
C ILE A 97 -15.85 7.45 10.79
N TYR A 98 -16.92 7.18 11.49
CA TYR A 98 -18.06 6.37 11.05
C TYR A 98 -19.30 7.27 10.94
N PRO A 99 -19.53 7.90 9.77
CA PRO A 99 -20.60 8.92 9.63
C PRO A 99 -21.99 8.36 9.95
N ARG A 100 -22.28 7.13 9.53
CA ARG A 100 -23.56 6.47 9.79
C ARG A 100 -23.85 6.28 11.28
N PHE A 101 -22.81 6.05 12.08
CA PHE A 101 -22.93 5.84 13.52
C PHE A 101 -22.72 7.13 14.33
N LYS A 102 -22.46 8.25 13.66
CA LYS A 102 -22.11 9.54 14.29
C LYS A 102 -21.02 9.35 15.36
N ARG A 103 -20.02 8.56 15.04
CA ARG A 103 -18.92 8.20 15.92
C ARG A 103 -17.59 8.50 15.25
N ALA A 104 -16.65 9.01 16.02
CA ALA A 104 -15.26 9.12 15.63
C ALA A 104 -14.35 8.53 16.71
N GLU A 105 -13.31 7.85 16.30
CA GLU A 105 -12.27 7.31 17.16
C GLU A 105 -11.00 8.12 16.93
N LYS A 106 -10.41 8.63 18.01
CA LYS A 106 -9.21 9.44 17.98
C LYS A 106 -8.03 8.65 18.51
N TYR A 107 -6.98 8.55 17.70
CA TYR A 107 -5.74 7.86 18.01
C TYR A 107 -4.59 8.88 17.98
N PRO A 108 -3.87 9.09 19.09
CA PRO A 108 -2.67 9.92 19.09
C PRO A 108 -1.55 9.17 18.33
N LEU A 109 -0.78 9.90 17.49
CA LEU A 109 0.30 9.35 16.68
C LEU A 109 1.68 9.44 17.35
N ASN A 110 1.76 10.12 18.47
CA ASN A 110 2.96 10.25 19.28
C ASN A 110 3.19 9.09 20.25
N ASP A 111 2.20 8.24 20.44
CA ASP A 111 2.29 7.10 21.35
C ASP A 111 2.83 5.87 20.64
N LYS A 112 3.79 5.21 21.30
CA LYS A 112 4.40 3.96 20.85
C LYS A 112 3.46 2.75 20.98
N GLN A 113 2.16 2.96 21.16
CA GLN A 113 1.21 1.87 21.38
C GLN A 113 0.71 1.28 20.06
N PRO A 114 0.75 -0.05 19.89
CA PRO A 114 0.21 -0.71 18.70
C PRO A 114 -1.33 -0.60 18.68
N GLY A 115 -1.89 -0.35 17.50
CA GLY A 115 -3.33 -0.29 17.27
C GLY A 115 -3.67 -0.61 15.82
N PRO A 116 -4.95 -0.87 15.48
CA PRO A 116 -5.38 -1.23 14.13
C PRO A 116 -5.00 -0.20 13.05
N TRP A 117 -4.78 1.05 13.46
CA TRP A 117 -4.37 2.17 12.62
C TRP A 117 -2.89 2.13 12.20
N HIS A 118 -2.03 1.36 12.93
CA HIS A 118 -0.63 1.19 12.54
C HIS A 118 -0.49 0.58 11.15
N ASP A 119 -1.40 -0.30 10.77
CA ASP A 119 -1.38 -0.95 9.47
C ASP A 119 -1.61 0.07 8.34
N ALA A 120 -2.59 0.96 8.54
CA ALA A 120 -2.87 2.02 7.57
C ALA A 120 -1.72 3.03 7.45
N LEU A 121 -1.08 3.39 8.58
CA LEU A 121 0.07 4.28 8.59
C LEU A 121 1.30 3.63 7.96
N ALA A 122 1.60 2.36 8.29
CA ALA A 122 2.71 1.63 7.71
C ALA A 122 2.56 1.50 6.19
N LEU A 123 1.33 1.33 5.69
CA LEU A 123 1.04 1.29 4.27
C LEU A 123 1.35 2.63 3.58
N LEU A 124 0.96 3.73 4.21
CA LEU A 124 1.22 5.07 3.69
C LEU A 124 2.72 5.41 3.74
N ASP A 125 3.38 5.15 4.85
CA ASP A 125 4.81 5.39 4.99
C ASP A 125 5.62 4.54 4.00
N ALA A 126 5.20 3.29 3.75
CA ALA A 126 5.81 2.43 2.73
C ALA A 126 5.53 2.91 1.29
N SER A 127 4.36 3.52 1.03
CA SER A 127 3.96 3.98 -0.30
C SER A 127 4.62 5.28 -0.72
N PHE A 128 5.05 6.10 0.25
CA PHE A 128 5.62 7.42 0.03
C PHE A 128 6.91 7.62 0.85
N PRO A 129 7.98 6.85 0.57
CA PRO A 129 9.23 6.96 1.31
C PRO A 129 9.88 8.33 1.05
N ARG A 130 10.28 9.03 2.10
CA ARG A 130 10.89 10.37 1.99
C ARG A 130 12.31 10.32 1.44
N ASN A 131 13.05 9.30 1.82
CA ASN A 131 14.40 9.01 1.36
C ASN A 131 14.77 7.56 1.68
N ARG A 132 15.91 7.11 1.16
CA ARG A 132 16.41 5.76 1.35
C ARG A 132 16.67 5.41 2.81
N ALA A 133 17.28 6.32 3.57
CA ALA A 133 17.60 6.08 4.98
C ALA A 133 16.35 5.94 5.84
N ASP A 134 15.32 6.73 5.58
CA ASP A 134 14.03 6.65 6.24
C ASP A 134 13.36 5.31 5.96
N MET A 135 13.27 4.91 4.69
CA MET A 135 12.73 3.60 4.30
C MET A 135 13.50 2.45 4.96
N ASP A 136 14.84 2.48 4.91
CA ASP A 136 15.68 1.43 5.47
C ASP A 136 15.64 1.39 7.01
N SER A 137 15.26 2.48 7.68
CA SER A 137 15.09 2.49 9.14
C SER A 137 13.83 1.75 9.59
N HIS A 138 12.76 1.79 8.80
CA HIS A 138 11.47 1.20 9.11
C HIS A 138 11.27 -0.18 8.48
N PHE A 139 11.84 -0.40 7.28
CA PHE A 139 11.59 -1.59 6.48
C PHE A 139 12.89 -2.27 6.05
N ARG A 140 12.80 -3.57 5.85
CA ARG A 140 13.77 -4.38 5.13
C ARG A 140 13.26 -4.61 3.71
N LEU A 141 14.05 -4.28 2.72
CA LEU A 141 13.75 -4.59 1.32
C LEU A 141 13.83 -6.11 1.11
N LEU A 142 12.79 -6.69 0.57
CA LEU A 142 12.72 -8.11 0.21
C LEU A 142 13.00 -8.32 -1.28
N SER A 143 12.35 -7.52 -2.14
CA SER A 143 12.56 -7.58 -3.59
C SER A 143 12.09 -6.32 -4.29
N VAL A 144 12.68 -6.06 -5.47
CA VAL A 144 12.21 -5.06 -6.44
C VAL A 144 12.08 -5.80 -7.77
N ILE A 145 10.89 -5.85 -8.33
CA ILE A 145 10.60 -6.57 -9.56
C ILE A 145 9.87 -5.64 -10.51
N GLN A 146 10.42 -5.45 -11.71
CA GLN A 146 9.74 -4.76 -12.78
C GLN A 146 9.03 -5.77 -13.69
N THR A 147 7.77 -5.52 -13.97
CA THR A 147 6.97 -6.30 -14.90
C THR A 147 6.15 -5.36 -15.77
N ASN A 148 6.43 -5.32 -17.07
CA ASN A 148 5.78 -4.42 -18.01
C ASN A 148 5.87 -2.94 -17.55
N ALA A 149 4.71 -2.31 -17.31
CA ALA A 149 4.59 -0.90 -16.96
C ALA A 149 4.59 -0.63 -15.45
N VAL A 150 4.93 -1.61 -14.60
CA VAL A 150 4.92 -1.45 -13.14
C VAL A 150 6.20 -1.98 -12.49
N VAL A 151 6.54 -1.39 -11.35
CA VAL A 151 7.57 -1.87 -10.44
C VAL A 151 6.89 -2.25 -9.14
N GLN A 152 7.09 -3.48 -8.69
CA GLN A 152 6.65 -3.96 -7.37
C GLN A 152 7.84 -3.96 -6.42
N VAL A 153 7.68 -3.29 -5.30
CA VAL A 153 8.62 -3.27 -4.17
C VAL A 153 8.00 -4.03 -3.02
N LYS A 154 8.69 -5.05 -2.52
CA LYS A 154 8.28 -5.82 -1.35
C LYS A 154 9.13 -5.47 -0.16
N LEU A 155 8.48 -5.16 0.94
CA LEU A 155 9.06 -4.68 2.17
C LEU A 155 8.61 -5.54 3.35
N GLN A 156 9.46 -5.63 4.36
CA GLN A 156 9.12 -6.25 5.64
C GLN A 156 9.39 -5.24 6.76
N PRO A 157 8.46 -5.02 7.69
CA PRO A 157 8.71 -4.17 8.85
C PRO A 157 9.92 -4.63 9.65
N ARG A 158 10.80 -3.71 10.08
CA ARG A 158 11.94 -4.04 10.96
C ARG A 158 11.51 -4.25 12.40
N SER A 159 10.48 -3.54 12.85
CA SER A 159 9.95 -3.71 14.20
C SER A 159 9.41 -5.13 14.41
N GLN A 160 9.87 -5.79 15.47
CA GLN A 160 9.39 -7.12 15.84
C GLN A 160 7.90 -7.08 16.22
N ALA A 161 7.44 -6.01 16.85
CA ALA A 161 6.04 -5.81 17.20
C ALA A 161 5.18 -5.74 15.92
N ALA A 162 5.59 -4.94 14.92
CA ALA A 162 4.87 -4.85 13.64
C ALA A 162 4.85 -6.21 12.90
N ARG A 163 5.97 -6.96 12.89
CA ARG A 163 6.02 -8.29 12.24
C ARG A 163 5.11 -9.34 12.86
N ARG A 164 4.69 -9.17 14.11
CA ARG A 164 3.69 -10.07 14.73
C ARG A 164 2.31 -9.94 14.10
N PHE A 165 2.02 -8.79 13.52
CA PHE A 165 0.74 -8.50 12.89
C PHE A 165 0.85 -8.56 11.37
N MET A 166 1.92 -8.02 10.80
CA MET A 166 2.09 -7.79 9.36
C MET A 166 3.42 -8.39 8.88
N SER A 167 3.33 -9.38 8.01
CA SER A 167 4.51 -10.12 7.51
C SER A 167 5.18 -9.46 6.32
N GLU A 168 4.42 -8.82 5.43
CA GLU A 168 4.90 -8.25 4.17
C GLU A 168 4.03 -7.05 3.75
N ILE A 169 4.68 -6.04 3.19
CA ILE A 169 4.04 -4.92 2.51
C ILE A 169 4.52 -4.96 1.07
N SER A 170 3.61 -4.92 0.11
CA SER A 170 3.91 -4.75 -1.31
C SER A 170 3.42 -3.39 -1.78
N VAL A 171 4.29 -2.62 -2.42
CA VAL A 171 3.94 -1.37 -3.10
C VAL A 171 4.21 -1.57 -4.58
N THR A 172 3.21 -1.30 -5.40
CA THR A 172 3.33 -1.34 -6.86
C THR A 172 3.15 0.07 -7.40
N VAL A 173 4.08 0.51 -8.24
CA VAL A 173 4.07 1.84 -8.84
C VAL A 173 4.19 1.75 -10.36
N HIS A 174 3.66 2.71 -11.09
CA HIS A 174 3.83 2.81 -12.53
C HIS A 174 5.28 3.17 -12.89
N THR A 175 5.81 2.65 -14.00
CA THR A 175 7.20 2.92 -14.42
C THR A 175 7.40 4.29 -15.07
N ASN A 176 6.32 4.93 -15.54
CA ASN A 176 6.37 6.23 -16.25
C ASN A 176 6.56 7.42 -15.30
N ASP A 177 5.96 7.37 -14.11
CA ASP A 177 5.90 8.51 -13.18
C ASP A 177 6.06 8.10 -11.71
N PHE A 178 6.22 6.81 -11.44
CA PHE A 178 6.29 6.20 -10.10
C PHE A 178 5.09 6.54 -9.20
N SER A 179 3.93 6.86 -9.80
CA SER A 179 2.67 6.99 -9.06
C SER A 179 2.20 5.64 -8.53
N PRO A 180 1.54 5.59 -7.36
CA PRO A 180 1.00 4.36 -6.81
C PRO A 180 -0.04 3.71 -7.74
N ALA A 181 0.14 2.42 -8.03
CA ALA A 181 -0.80 1.58 -8.76
C ALA A 181 -1.58 0.66 -7.82
N SER A 182 -0.89 0.07 -6.84
CA SER A 182 -1.53 -0.73 -5.80
C SER A 182 -0.65 -0.87 -4.56
N THR A 183 -1.28 -1.20 -3.44
CA THR A 183 -0.60 -1.60 -2.22
C THR A 183 -1.23 -2.87 -1.67
N GLU A 184 -0.44 -3.71 -1.01
CA GLU A 184 -0.95 -4.92 -0.36
C GLU A 184 -0.24 -5.14 0.97
N LEU A 185 -1.02 -5.39 2.02
CA LEU A 185 -0.56 -5.87 3.31
C LEU A 185 -0.87 -7.35 3.45
N LYS A 186 0.12 -8.14 3.89
CA LYS A 186 -0.10 -9.52 4.31
C LYS A 186 0.04 -9.60 5.82
N PHE A 187 -1.01 -10.09 6.45
CA PHE A 187 -1.05 -10.27 7.90
C PHE A 187 -0.51 -11.65 8.29
N SER A 188 -0.05 -11.75 9.53
CA SER A 188 0.56 -13.00 10.05
C SER A 188 -0.46 -14.13 10.24
N ASP A 189 -1.74 -13.82 10.33
CA ASP A 189 -2.84 -14.79 10.40
C ASP A 189 -3.23 -15.38 9.04
N GLY A 190 -2.59 -14.90 7.94
CA GLY A 190 -2.85 -15.31 6.58
C GLY A 190 -3.93 -14.50 5.86
N SER A 191 -4.49 -13.47 6.50
CA SER A 191 -5.34 -12.48 5.83
C SER A 191 -4.52 -11.48 5.03
N SER A 192 -5.18 -10.74 4.13
CA SER A 192 -4.54 -9.66 3.36
C SER A 192 -5.50 -8.49 3.14
N MET A 193 -4.92 -7.30 2.93
CA MET A 193 -5.63 -6.10 2.50
C MET A 193 -4.90 -5.54 1.29
N ARG A 194 -5.60 -5.44 0.17
CA ARG A 194 -5.09 -4.90 -1.08
C ARG A 194 -5.88 -3.65 -1.46
N ASN A 195 -5.17 -2.62 -1.88
CA ASN A 195 -5.74 -1.41 -2.44
C ASN A 195 -5.26 -1.25 -3.88
N ASP A 196 -6.18 -1.20 -4.82
CA ASP A 196 -5.91 -0.88 -6.21
C ASP A 196 -6.34 0.56 -6.48
N PHE A 197 -5.43 1.35 -7.08
CA PHE A 197 -5.65 2.78 -7.34
C PHE A 197 -5.90 3.03 -8.82
N THR A 198 -6.89 3.86 -9.10
CA THR A 198 -7.22 4.31 -10.45
C THR A 198 -7.42 5.83 -10.46
N ASN A 199 -7.37 6.44 -11.64
CA ASN A 199 -7.54 7.89 -11.78
C ASN A 199 -6.60 8.70 -10.88
N GLY A 200 -5.36 8.20 -10.71
CA GLY A 200 -4.32 8.85 -9.89
C GLY A 200 -3.92 10.21 -10.47
N ILE A 201 -3.87 11.24 -9.64
CA ILE A 201 -3.45 12.60 -10.02
C ILE A 201 -2.31 13.00 -9.10
N ILE A 202 -1.17 13.34 -9.71
CA ILE A 202 0.01 13.86 -9.01
C ILE A 202 -0.11 15.37 -8.88
N ASN A 203 0.14 15.88 -7.67
CA ASN A 203 0.12 17.30 -7.33
C ASN A 203 -1.19 18.04 -7.67
N PRO A 204 -2.39 17.45 -7.41
CA PRO A 204 -3.63 18.19 -7.55
C PRO A 204 -3.71 19.33 -6.52
N SER A 205 -4.40 20.41 -6.87
CA SER A 205 -4.74 21.46 -5.91
C SER A 205 -5.80 20.94 -4.93
N LEU A 206 -5.44 20.73 -3.67
CA LEU A 206 -6.32 20.25 -2.62
C LEU A 206 -6.65 21.39 -1.64
N LYS A 207 -7.93 21.51 -1.26
CA LYS A 207 -8.36 22.47 -0.25
C LYS A 207 -7.94 21.97 1.14
N ALA A 208 -7.43 22.87 1.99
CA ALA A 208 -7.05 22.52 3.36
C ALA A 208 -8.22 21.91 4.17
N SER A 209 -9.44 22.40 3.95
CA SER A 209 -10.66 21.89 4.59
C SER A 209 -10.94 20.40 4.30
N LEU A 210 -10.34 19.83 3.27
CA LEU A 210 -10.43 18.39 2.97
C LEU A 210 -9.84 17.54 4.09
N PHE A 211 -8.81 18.06 4.76
CA PHE A 211 -8.11 17.39 5.86
C PHE A 211 -8.60 17.82 7.25
N GLU A 212 -9.71 18.54 7.30
CA GLU A 212 -10.36 18.92 8.55
C GLU A 212 -11.53 17.99 8.86
N PRO A 213 -11.68 17.54 10.12
CA PRO A 213 -12.84 16.76 10.50
C PRO A 213 -14.08 17.66 10.49
N SER A 214 -15.14 17.17 9.85
CA SER A 214 -16.44 17.83 9.89
C SER A 214 -17.39 16.99 10.75
N PHE A 215 -17.63 17.43 11.99
CA PHE A 215 -18.58 16.82 12.92
C PHE A 215 -19.69 17.81 13.24
N ASP A 216 -20.91 17.32 13.32
CA ASP A 216 -21.99 18.04 13.98
C ASP A 216 -21.94 17.77 15.51
N THR A 217 -22.73 18.51 16.28
CA THR A 217 -22.79 18.38 17.75
C THR A 217 -23.29 17.02 18.24
N ASN A 218 -23.78 16.17 17.34
CA ASN A 218 -24.34 14.84 17.66
C ASN A 218 -23.27 13.72 17.49
N PHE A 219 -22.02 14.06 17.14
CA PHE A 219 -20.96 13.07 17.05
C PHE A 219 -20.38 12.74 18.42
N THR A 220 -20.21 11.44 18.67
CA THR A 220 -19.46 10.94 19.82
C THR A 220 -18.01 10.71 19.39
N VAL A 221 -17.09 11.47 20.00
CA VAL A 221 -15.65 11.26 19.82
C VAL A 221 -15.12 10.45 21.00
N VAL A 222 -14.49 9.31 20.73
CA VAL A 222 -13.90 8.42 21.74
C VAL A 222 -12.39 8.33 21.54
N GLU A 223 -11.65 8.14 22.63
CA GLU A 223 -10.20 7.90 22.64
C GLU A 223 -9.96 6.46 23.13
N PRO A 224 -9.93 5.44 22.26
CA PRO A 224 -9.91 4.03 22.67
C PRO A 224 -8.69 3.63 23.50
N LEU A 225 -7.57 4.36 23.39
CA LEU A 225 -6.33 4.07 24.11
C LEU A 225 -6.23 4.71 25.48
N ARG A 226 -7.23 5.49 25.92
CA ARG A 226 -7.27 6.14 27.24
C ARG A 226 -8.22 5.47 28.24
N GLN A 227 -8.66 4.25 27.91
CA GLN A 227 -9.50 3.46 28.84
C GLN A 227 -8.65 2.52 29.69
#